data_69644c4d1e09ff2f5a6a3eb3ea144749
#
_entry.id   69644c4d1e09ff2f5a6a3eb3ea144749
#
_cell.length_a   1.000
_cell.length_b   1.000
_cell.length_c   1.000
_cell.angle_alpha   90.00
_cell.angle_beta   90.00
_cell.angle_gamma   90.00
#
_symmetry.space_group_name_H-M   'P 1'
#
loop_
_entity.id
_entity.type
_entity.pdbx_description
1 polymer ?
#
loop_
_entity_poly.entity_id
_entity_poly.type
_entity_poly.pdbx_seq_one_letter_code
_entity_poly.pdbx_strand_id
1 'polypeptide(L)'
;IMFPIRNPQGEVIGFGGRVLDKGEPKYLNSPETPVFIKGRELYGLYEGRSALRAKGYALVTEGYMDVVALAQWGYGNAVATLGTACSAEHVQKLLRFTEQIVFSFDGDAAGRRAAGRALEAAIPHASDTRRISFLFLPTEHDPDSYIREFGPEAFEACVQQAVPLSRQLLEHAKVDCDLNSAEGRARLLAQALPLIS
;
A
#
# COMPACT_ATOMS: atom_id res chain seq x y z
N ILE A 1 4.74 5.17 -22.06
CA ILE A 1 5.87 5.21 -21.14
C ILE A 1 6.13 3.81 -20.60
N MET A 2 7.42 3.44 -20.42
CA MET A 2 7.82 2.16 -19.86
C MET A 2 8.53 2.38 -18.53
N PHE A 3 8.17 1.57 -17.54
CA PHE A 3 8.73 1.58 -16.19
C PHE A 3 9.49 0.27 -15.97
N PRO A 4 10.84 0.28 -15.85
CA PRO A 4 11.57 -0.92 -15.52
C PRO A 4 11.26 -1.37 -14.08
N ILE A 5 10.90 -2.62 -13.91
CA ILE A 5 10.68 -3.24 -12.61
C ILE A 5 11.96 -3.96 -12.24
N ARG A 6 12.53 -3.64 -11.07
CA ARG A 6 13.82 -4.15 -10.61
C ARG A 6 13.66 -5.01 -9.38
N ASN A 7 14.47 -6.06 -9.31
CA ASN A 7 14.63 -6.83 -8.08
C ASN A 7 15.48 -6.04 -7.05
N PRO A 8 15.62 -6.52 -5.80
CA PRO A 8 16.44 -5.85 -4.79
C PRO A 8 17.93 -5.70 -5.14
N GLN A 9 18.45 -6.45 -6.10
CA GLN A 9 19.83 -6.36 -6.61
C GLN A 9 19.98 -5.27 -7.69
N GLY A 10 18.87 -4.76 -8.24
CA GLY A 10 18.85 -3.73 -9.28
C GLY A 10 18.73 -4.29 -10.70
N GLU A 11 18.63 -5.59 -10.86
CA GLU A 11 18.42 -6.21 -12.15
C GLU A 11 16.99 -5.99 -12.64
N VAL A 12 16.82 -5.68 -13.93
CA VAL A 12 15.50 -5.51 -14.55
C VAL A 12 14.88 -6.89 -14.76
N ILE A 13 13.75 -7.15 -14.10
CA ILE A 13 13.04 -8.43 -14.12
C ILE A 13 11.73 -8.36 -14.92
N GLY A 14 11.26 -7.15 -15.24
CA GLY A 14 10.04 -6.91 -15.98
C GLY A 14 9.85 -5.43 -16.28
N PHE A 15 8.74 -5.13 -16.94
CA PHE A 15 8.36 -3.76 -17.26
C PHE A 15 6.88 -3.53 -16.97
N GLY A 16 6.56 -2.34 -16.45
CA GLY A 16 5.22 -1.77 -16.51
C GLY A 16 5.13 -0.80 -17.69
N GLY A 17 3.99 -0.73 -18.34
CA GLY A 17 3.73 0.22 -19.41
C GLY A 17 2.50 1.06 -19.11
N ARG A 18 2.53 2.33 -19.50
CA ARG A 18 1.36 3.22 -19.51
C ARG A 18 1.19 3.86 -20.86
N VAL A 19 -0.02 3.77 -21.40
CA VAL A 19 -0.38 4.50 -22.61
C VAL A 19 -0.55 5.99 -22.27
N LEU A 20 0.00 6.88 -23.12
CA LEU A 20 -0.11 8.34 -22.91
C LEU A 20 -1.41 8.89 -23.48
N ASP A 21 -1.83 8.35 -24.63
CA ASP A 21 -3.02 8.77 -25.33
C ASP A 21 -4.18 7.80 -25.11
N LYS A 22 -5.18 7.82 -26.01
CA LYS A 22 -6.31 6.89 -25.99
C LYS A 22 -5.84 5.49 -26.34
N GLY A 23 -5.98 4.57 -25.42
CA GLY A 23 -5.67 3.14 -25.60
C GLY A 23 -6.03 2.34 -24.36
N GLU A 24 -6.45 1.09 -24.57
CA GLU A 24 -6.75 0.16 -23.50
C GLU A 24 -5.92 -1.12 -23.68
N PRO A 25 -5.43 -1.70 -22.60
CA PRO A 25 -5.53 -1.22 -21.23
C PRO A 25 -4.62 -0.01 -20.96
N LYS A 26 -5.05 0.90 -20.08
CA LYS A 26 -4.27 2.10 -19.68
C LYS A 26 -2.91 1.74 -19.11
N TYR A 27 -2.85 0.64 -18.38
CA TYR A 27 -1.63 0.06 -17.81
C TYR A 27 -1.48 -1.41 -18.23
N LEU A 28 -0.27 -1.81 -18.53
CA LEU A 28 0.09 -3.18 -18.85
C LEU A 28 1.40 -3.56 -18.15
N ASN A 29 1.42 -4.73 -17.54
CA ASN A 29 2.64 -5.29 -16.95
C ASN A 29 3.14 -6.46 -17.79
N SER A 30 4.45 -6.69 -17.77
CA SER A 30 5.04 -7.91 -18.27
C SER A 30 4.28 -9.15 -17.74
N PRO A 31 4.15 -10.22 -18.53
CA PRO A 31 3.66 -11.49 -18.01
C PRO A 31 4.58 -11.99 -16.89
N GLU A 32 4.04 -12.83 -16.03
CA GLU A 32 4.84 -13.48 -14.97
C GLU A 32 5.86 -14.45 -15.58
N THR A 33 7.02 -14.52 -14.97
CA THR A 33 8.13 -15.40 -15.32
C THR A 33 8.73 -15.99 -14.05
N PRO A 34 9.63 -16.99 -14.13
CA PRO A 34 10.32 -17.52 -12.95
C PRO A 34 11.06 -16.46 -12.12
N VAL A 35 11.44 -15.32 -12.73
CA VAL A 35 12.14 -14.22 -12.05
C VAL A 35 11.24 -13.02 -11.77
N PHE A 36 10.00 -13.01 -12.24
CA PHE A 36 9.06 -11.92 -12.08
C PHE A 36 7.67 -12.43 -11.69
N ILE A 37 7.34 -12.35 -10.42
CA ILE A 37 6.04 -12.73 -9.84
C ILE A 37 5.42 -11.48 -9.23
N LYS A 38 4.31 -10.99 -9.78
CA LYS A 38 3.65 -9.72 -9.36
C LYS A 38 3.29 -9.69 -7.89
N GLY A 39 2.88 -10.83 -7.33
CA GLY A 39 2.57 -10.97 -5.91
C GLY A 39 3.79 -10.92 -4.97
N ARG A 40 5.00 -10.82 -5.50
CA ARG A 40 6.27 -10.80 -4.72
C ARG A 40 7.12 -9.57 -4.99
N GLU A 41 6.87 -8.85 -6.09
CA GLU A 41 7.70 -7.73 -6.52
C GLU A 41 6.99 -6.41 -6.31
N LEU A 42 7.76 -5.37 -6.01
CA LEU A 42 7.29 -4.01 -5.78
C LEU A 42 8.06 -3.05 -6.67
N TYR A 43 7.34 -2.18 -7.36
CA TYR A 43 7.95 -1.08 -8.11
C TYR A 43 8.55 -0.04 -7.15
N GLY A 44 9.70 0.49 -7.49
CA GLY A 44 10.38 1.54 -6.72
C GLY A 44 11.18 1.04 -5.51
N LEU A 45 11.12 -0.25 -5.15
CA LEU A 45 11.82 -0.77 -3.97
C LEU A 45 13.34 -0.67 -4.10
N TYR A 46 13.92 -0.95 -5.26
CA TYR A 46 15.35 -0.83 -5.49
C TYR A 46 15.80 0.63 -5.44
N GLU A 47 15.10 1.50 -6.16
CA GLU A 47 15.36 2.93 -6.25
C GLU A 47 15.21 3.61 -4.88
N GLY A 48 14.20 3.21 -4.11
CA GLY A 48 13.83 3.80 -2.82
C GLY A 48 14.65 3.33 -1.61
N ARG A 49 15.57 2.38 -1.74
CA ARG A 49 16.28 1.76 -0.59
C ARG A 49 16.96 2.74 0.36
N SER A 50 17.60 3.77 -0.15
CA SER A 50 18.25 4.79 0.68
C SER A 50 17.23 5.68 1.40
N ALA A 51 16.14 6.06 0.71
CA ALA A 51 15.06 6.83 1.28
C ALA A 51 14.26 6.05 2.33
N LEU A 52 14.02 4.75 2.11
CA LEU A 52 13.41 3.85 3.09
C LEU A 52 14.19 3.86 4.42
N ARG A 53 15.51 3.75 4.35
CA ARG A 53 16.37 3.80 5.53
C ARG A 53 16.38 5.17 6.19
N ALA A 54 16.43 6.23 5.40
CA ALA A 54 16.49 7.60 5.91
C ALA A 54 15.18 8.03 6.57
N LYS A 55 14.03 7.69 5.97
CA LYS A 55 12.70 8.01 6.52
C LYS A 55 12.22 7.03 7.58
N GLY A 56 12.75 5.81 7.62
CA GLY A 56 12.42 4.78 8.59
C GLY A 56 11.08 4.06 8.32
N TYR A 57 10.41 4.34 7.20
CA TYR A 57 9.17 3.66 6.82
C TYR A 57 9.05 3.47 5.31
N ALA A 58 8.25 2.48 4.89
CA ALA A 58 7.82 2.29 3.51
C ALA A 58 6.43 2.90 3.33
N LEU A 59 6.25 3.67 2.25
CA LEU A 59 4.96 4.17 1.81
C LEU A 59 4.49 3.33 0.62
N VAL A 60 3.43 2.55 0.81
CA VAL A 60 2.90 1.63 -0.22
C VAL A 60 1.72 2.27 -0.92
N THR A 61 1.81 2.43 -2.23
CA THR A 61 0.76 2.98 -3.10
C THR A 61 0.28 1.93 -4.10
N GLU A 62 -0.74 2.26 -4.90
CA GLU A 62 -1.30 1.33 -5.89
C GLU A 62 -0.63 1.42 -7.26
N GLY A 63 -0.05 2.58 -7.61
CA GLY A 63 0.39 2.86 -8.98
C GLY A 63 1.82 3.36 -9.14
N TYR A 64 2.39 3.10 -10.32
CA TYR A 64 3.71 3.60 -10.71
C TYR A 64 3.81 5.12 -10.67
N MET A 65 2.73 5.80 -11.09
CA MET A 65 2.72 7.26 -11.16
C MET A 65 2.77 7.90 -9.78
N ASP A 66 2.09 7.30 -8.80
CA ASP A 66 2.17 7.78 -7.42
C ASP A 66 3.59 7.71 -6.89
N VAL A 67 4.30 6.59 -7.13
CA VAL A 67 5.70 6.44 -6.73
C VAL A 67 6.58 7.51 -7.38
N VAL A 68 6.42 7.76 -8.69
CA VAL A 68 7.20 8.77 -9.42
C VAL A 68 6.89 10.18 -8.91
N ALA A 69 5.61 10.51 -8.73
CA ALA A 69 5.19 11.82 -8.24
C ALA A 69 5.67 12.05 -6.81
N LEU A 70 5.45 11.11 -5.91
CA LEU A 70 5.89 11.17 -4.53
C LEU A 70 7.41 11.33 -4.42
N ALA A 71 8.18 10.61 -5.25
CA ALA A 71 9.64 10.73 -5.28
C ALA A 71 10.10 12.14 -5.65
N GLN A 72 9.41 12.84 -6.56
CA GLN A 72 9.70 14.24 -6.91
C GLN A 72 9.50 15.20 -5.72
N TRP A 73 8.59 14.86 -4.80
CA TRP A 73 8.30 15.63 -3.60
C TRP A 73 9.09 15.15 -2.36
N GLY A 74 10.14 14.34 -2.56
CA GLY A 74 11.00 13.87 -1.47
C GLY A 74 10.53 12.58 -0.77
N TYR A 75 9.47 11.93 -1.28
CA TYR A 75 8.98 10.63 -0.78
C TYR A 75 9.54 9.47 -1.61
N GLY A 76 10.88 9.44 -1.78
CA GLY A 76 11.56 8.35 -2.46
C GLY A 76 11.42 6.97 -1.77
N ASN A 77 10.83 6.92 -0.58
CA ASN A 77 10.45 5.71 0.15
C ASN A 77 9.09 5.14 -0.29
N ALA A 78 8.47 5.71 -1.33
CA ALA A 78 7.25 5.18 -1.92
C ALA A 78 7.55 3.95 -2.79
N VAL A 79 6.68 2.95 -2.71
CA VAL A 79 6.69 1.74 -3.53
C VAL A 79 5.28 1.40 -3.97
N ALA A 80 5.12 0.68 -5.08
CA ALA A 80 3.80 0.28 -5.55
C ALA A 80 3.72 -1.22 -5.84
N THR A 81 2.51 -1.75 -5.66
CA THR A 81 2.15 -3.08 -6.18
C THR A 81 2.02 -3.06 -7.71
N LEU A 82 2.03 -4.22 -8.33
CA LEU A 82 2.14 -4.36 -9.79
C LEU A 82 0.80 -4.72 -10.45
N GLY A 83 -0.26 -3.98 -10.11
CA GLY A 83 -1.61 -4.25 -10.59
C GLY A 83 -2.26 -5.46 -9.92
N THR A 84 -1.78 -5.83 -8.72
CA THR A 84 -2.34 -6.86 -7.86
C THR A 84 -2.58 -6.29 -6.46
N ALA A 85 -3.44 -6.93 -5.69
CA ALA A 85 -3.55 -6.59 -4.27
C ALA A 85 -2.21 -6.81 -3.54
N CYS A 86 -1.99 -6.07 -2.46
CA CYS A 86 -0.86 -6.31 -1.59
C CYS A 86 -0.95 -7.72 -0.98
N SER A 87 0.11 -8.50 -1.11
CA SER A 87 0.22 -9.86 -0.58
C SER A 87 1.05 -9.90 0.71
N ALA A 88 0.99 -11.03 1.43
CA ALA A 88 1.84 -11.29 2.58
C ALA A 88 3.34 -11.28 2.21
N GLU A 89 3.68 -11.74 1.00
CA GLU A 89 5.06 -11.71 0.51
C GLU A 89 5.55 -10.27 0.27
N HIS A 90 4.70 -9.37 -0.20
CA HIS A 90 5.03 -7.94 -0.29
C HIS A 90 5.33 -7.35 1.08
N VAL A 91 4.48 -7.61 2.08
CA VAL A 91 4.69 -7.15 3.46
C VAL A 91 5.99 -7.72 4.02
N GLN A 92 6.20 -9.03 3.89
CA GLN A 92 7.42 -9.69 4.34
C GLN A 92 8.67 -9.11 3.66
N LYS A 93 8.60 -8.81 2.37
CA LYS A 93 9.70 -8.20 1.61
C LYS A 93 10.03 -6.81 2.16
N LEU A 94 9.02 -5.95 2.38
CA LEU A 94 9.21 -4.60 2.93
C LEU A 94 9.80 -4.62 4.34
N LEU A 95 9.36 -5.54 5.19
CA LEU A 95 9.85 -5.70 6.56
C LEU A 95 11.32 -6.14 6.68
N ARG A 96 11.98 -6.47 5.56
CA ARG A 96 13.44 -6.64 5.51
C ARG A 96 14.20 -5.31 5.40
N PHE A 97 13.51 -4.23 5.05
CA PHE A 97 14.11 -2.90 4.83
C PHE A 97 13.71 -1.89 5.90
N THR A 98 12.56 -2.08 6.55
CA THR A 98 12.03 -1.17 7.56
C THR A 98 11.06 -1.90 8.50
N GLU A 99 10.92 -1.42 9.72
CA GLU A 99 9.93 -1.92 10.69
C GLU A 99 8.58 -1.18 10.59
N GLN A 100 8.49 -0.17 9.72
CA GLN A 100 7.28 0.63 9.60
C GLN A 100 6.78 0.65 8.15
N ILE A 101 5.49 0.32 7.96
CA ILE A 101 4.78 0.36 6.68
C ILE A 101 3.57 1.27 6.82
N VAL A 102 3.41 2.19 5.88
CA VAL A 102 2.22 3.01 5.71
C VAL A 102 1.60 2.67 4.36
N PHE A 103 0.41 2.10 4.37
CA PHE A 103 -0.38 1.88 3.16
C PHE A 103 -1.16 3.14 2.83
N SER A 104 -1.03 3.67 1.63
CA SER A 104 -1.77 4.82 1.13
C SER A 104 -2.78 4.36 0.08
N PHE A 105 -4.04 4.60 0.37
CA PHE A 105 -5.16 4.25 -0.49
C PHE A 105 -5.98 5.48 -0.84
N ASP A 106 -6.64 5.42 -2.00
CA ASP A 106 -7.67 6.38 -2.36
C ASP A 106 -8.84 6.30 -1.35
N GLY A 107 -9.47 7.41 -1.07
CA GLY A 107 -10.57 7.47 -0.09
C GLY A 107 -11.88 6.83 -0.56
N ASP A 108 -11.93 6.31 -1.78
CA ASP A 108 -13.10 5.72 -2.41
C ASP A 108 -13.39 4.28 -1.96
N ALA A 109 -14.46 3.69 -2.49
CA ALA A 109 -14.85 2.32 -2.16
C ALA A 109 -13.84 1.26 -2.66
N ALA A 110 -13.08 1.54 -3.73
CA ALA A 110 -12.07 0.63 -4.25
C ALA A 110 -10.84 0.63 -3.33
N GLY A 111 -10.36 1.80 -2.91
CA GLY A 111 -9.28 1.94 -1.95
C GLY A 111 -9.62 1.31 -0.58
N ARG A 112 -10.87 1.42 -0.10
CA ARG A 112 -11.29 0.72 1.13
C ARG A 112 -11.23 -0.80 1.00
N ARG A 113 -11.62 -1.36 -0.17
CA ARG A 113 -11.47 -2.81 -0.42
C ARG A 113 -10.01 -3.22 -0.53
N ALA A 114 -9.17 -2.39 -1.15
CA ALA A 114 -7.73 -2.62 -1.20
C ALA A 114 -7.09 -2.60 0.19
N ALA A 115 -7.51 -1.67 1.06
CA ALA A 115 -7.10 -1.60 2.46
C ALA A 115 -7.48 -2.86 3.25
N GLY A 116 -8.67 -3.43 3.02
CA GLY A 116 -9.09 -4.69 3.63
C GLY A 116 -8.14 -5.85 3.27
N ARG A 117 -7.81 -5.99 1.98
CA ARG A 117 -6.86 -7.02 1.52
C ARG A 117 -5.43 -6.80 2.06
N ALA A 118 -4.99 -5.53 2.13
CA ALA A 118 -3.69 -5.20 2.71
C ALA A 118 -3.65 -5.46 4.22
N LEU A 119 -4.76 -5.23 4.93
CA LEU A 119 -4.92 -5.59 6.34
C LEU A 119 -4.74 -7.10 6.56
N GLU A 120 -5.48 -7.94 5.81
CA GLU A 120 -5.37 -9.40 5.89
C GLU A 120 -3.94 -9.88 5.60
N ALA A 121 -3.28 -9.29 4.58
CA ALA A 121 -1.89 -9.59 4.25
C ALA A 121 -0.89 -9.17 5.35
N ALA A 122 -1.21 -8.12 6.11
CA ALA A 122 -0.33 -7.53 7.11
C ALA A 122 -0.45 -8.17 8.50
N ILE A 123 -1.64 -8.65 8.88
CA ILE A 123 -1.91 -9.23 10.20
C ILE A 123 -0.91 -10.33 10.59
N PRO A 124 -0.57 -11.32 9.72
CA PRO A 124 0.40 -12.37 10.08
C PRO A 124 1.81 -11.85 10.39
N HIS A 125 2.09 -10.61 10.03
CA HIS A 125 3.39 -9.96 10.23
C HIS A 125 3.38 -8.93 11.37
N ALA A 126 2.24 -8.76 12.05
CA ALA A 126 2.12 -7.86 13.19
C ALA A 126 3.02 -8.33 14.35
N SER A 127 3.68 -7.40 15.01
CA SER A 127 4.45 -7.63 16.22
C SER A 127 4.54 -6.34 17.03
N ASP A 128 5.07 -6.41 18.24
CA ASP A 128 5.30 -5.26 19.13
C ASP A 128 6.34 -4.26 18.60
N THR A 129 7.24 -4.70 17.72
CA THR A 129 8.29 -3.86 17.11
C THR A 129 7.88 -3.27 15.76
N ARG A 130 6.88 -3.85 15.08
CA ARG A 130 6.46 -3.44 13.73
C ARG A 130 5.26 -2.50 13.78
N ARG A 131 5.37 -1.41 13.03
CA ARG A 131 4.29 -0.43 12.90
C ARG A 131 3.70 -0.48 11.51
N ILE A 132 2.45 -0.90 11.42
CA ILE A 132 1.70 -0.93 10.16
C ILE A 132 0.49 -0.02 10.31
N SER A 133 0.30 0.87 9.36
CA SER A 133 -0.79 1.85 9.38
C SER A 133 -1.37 2.09 7.99
N PHE A 134 -2.55 2.69 7.97
CA PHE A 134 -3.38 2.88 6.78
C PHE A 134 -3.73 4.36 6.66
N LEU A 135 -3.29 4.98 5.58
CA LEU A 135 -3.59 6.34 5.20
C LEU A 135 -4.73 6.31 4.18
N PHE A 136 -5.79 7.03 4.46
CA PHE A 136 -6.88 7.28 3.52
C PHE A 136 -6.89 8.76 3.17
N LEU A 137 -6.67 9.05 1.90
CA LEU A 137 -6.78 10.40 1.37
C LEU A 137 -8.26 10.78 1.18
N PRO A 138 -8.60 12.08 1.04
CA PRO A 138 -9.92 12.49 0.59
C PRO A 138 -10.32 11.80 -0.71
N THR A 139 -11.62 11.57 -0.90
CA THR A 139 -12.17 10.74 -1.99
C THR A 139 -11.79 11.22 -3.39
N GLU A 140 -11.52 12.52 -3.53
CA GLU A 140 -11.18 13.17 -4.80
C GLU A 140 -9.69 13.09 -5.15
N HIS A 141 -8.86 12.54 -4.24
CA HIS A 141 -7.40 12.55 -4.38
C HIS A 141 -6.79 11.16 -4.33
N ASP A 142 -5.83 10.97 -5.23
CA ASP A 142 -4.76 10.00 -5.12
C ASP A 142 -3.50 10.68 -4.53
N PRO A 143 -2.43 9.94 -4.19
CA PRO A 143 -1.22 10.52 -3.62
C PRO A 143 -0.57 11.61 -4.50
N ASP A 144 -0.58 11.45 -5.84
CA ASP A 144 -0.05 12.43 -6.78
C ASP A 144 -0.83 13.75 -6.74
N SER A 145 -2.15 13.67 -6.89
CA SER A 145 -3.00 14.86 -6.91
C SER A 145 -3.01 15.58 -5.56
N TYR A 146 -3.03 14.83 -4.45
CA TYR A 146 -3.04 15.42 -3.12
C TYR A 146 -1.76 16.20 -2.81
N ILE A 147 -0.59 15.61 -3.04
CA ILE A 147 0.68 16.28 -2.73
C ILE A 147 0.92 17.48 -3.67
N ARG A 148 0.43 17.40 -4.90
CA ARG A 148 0.51 18.50 -5.87
C ARG A 148 -0.34 19.69 -5.47
N GLU A 149 -1.52 19.46 -4.90
CA GLU A 149 -2.47 20.52 -4.51
C GLU A 149 -2.15 21.11 -3.13
N PHE A 150 -1.86 20.27 -2.13
CA PHE A 150 -1.72 20.68 -0.74
C PHE A 150 -0.27 20.75 -0.25
N GLY A 151 0.67 20.27 -1.02
CA GLY A 151 2.09 20.27 -0.68
C GLY A 151 2.55 19.12 0.22
N PRO A 152 3.89 18.99 0.37
CA PRO A 152 4.50 17.88 1.12
C PRO A 152 4.21 17.94 2.62
N GLU A 153 4.06 19.13 3.22
CA GLU A 153 3.78 19.28 4.65
C GLU A 153 2.38 18.74 5.00
N ALA A 154 1.38 19.03 4.16
CA ALA A 154 0.02 18.51 4.35
C ALA A 154 -0.02 16.98 4.17
N PHE A 155 0.73 16.45 3.19
CA PHE A 155 0.84 15.02 2.98
C PHE A 155 1.54 14.33 4.16
N GLU A 156 2.60 14.91 4.70
CA GLU A 156 3.29 14.39 5.90
C GLU A 156 2.36 14.34 7.12
N ALA A 157 1.53 15.38 7.30
CA ALA A 157 0.53 15.37 8.38
C ALA A 157 -0.46 14.22 8.24
N CYS A 158 -0.88 13.89 7.00
CA CYS A 158 -1.72 12.72 6.73
C CYS A 158 -0.99 11.41 7.04
N VAL A 159 0.28 11.28 6.67
CA VAL A 159 1.11 10.10 6.99
C VAL A 159 1.21 9.88 8.50
N GLN A 160 1.44 10.96 9.28
CA GLN A 160 1.53 10.89 10.73
C GLN A 160 0.20 10.54 11.41
N GLN A 161 -0.93 10.86 10.77
CA GLN A 161 -2.27 10.55 11.25
C GLN A 161 -2.81 9.21 10.72
N ALA A 162 -2.00 8.45 10.00
CA ALA A 162 -2.41 7.16 9.44
C ALA A 162 -2.94 6.21 10.53
N VAL A 163 -4.02 5.51 10.21
CA VAL A 163 -4.76 4.65 11.13
C VAL A 163 -3.94 3.40 11.46
N PRO A 164 -3.63 3.09 12.72
CA PRO A 164 -2.89 1.89 13.09
C PRO A 164 -3.63 0.60 12.68
N LEU A 165 -2.87 -0.47 12.42
CA LEU A 165 -3.38 -1.79 12.02
C LEU A 165 -4.48 -2.30 12.96
N SER A 166 -4.30 -2.20 14.26
CA SER A 166 -5.29 -2.65 15.25
C SER A 166 -6.62 -1.91 15.14
N ARG A 167 -6.59 -0.60 14.90
CA ARG A 167 -7.80 0.19 14.69
C ARG A 167 -8.44 -0.12 13.34
N GLN A 168 -7.63 -0.28 12.29
CA GLN A 168 -8.12 -0.67 10.96
C GLN A 168 -8.80 -2.04 10.99
N LEU A 169 -8.26 -3.00 11.74
CA LEU A 169 -8.87 -4.31 11.96
C LEU A 169 -10.27 -4.18 12.58
N LEU A 170 -10.42 -3.37 13.61
CA LEU A 170 -11.73 -3.15 14.24
C LEU A 170 -12.70 -2.45 13.29
N GLU A 171 -12.23 -1.44 12.54
CA GLU A 171 -13.06 -0.76 11.52
C GLU A 171 -13.51 -1.72 10.42
N HIS A 172 -12.62 -2.63 9.99
CA HIS A 172 -12.92 -3.65 8.99
C HIS A 172 -13.93 -4.68 9.52
N ALA A 173 -13.70 -5.18 10.74
CA ALA A 173 -14.56 -6.23 11.34
C ALA A 173 -15.92 -5.73 11.79
N LYS A 174 -16.11 -4.42 12.03
CA LYS A 174 -17.41 -3.86 12.45
C LYS A 174 -18.36 -3.53 11.28
N VAL A 175 -17.91 -3.71 10.04
CA VAL A 175 -18.78 -3.48 8.87
C VAL A 175 -20.04 -4.34 9.00
N ASP A 176 -21.20 -3.72 8.83
CA ASP A 176 -22.53 -4.34 8.99
C ASP A 176 -22.84 -4.90 10.40
N CYS A 177 -22.14 -4.41 11.43
CA CYS A 177 -22.39 -4.79 12.82
C CYS A 177 -23.07 -3.63 13.59
N ASP A 178 -24.29 -3.88 14.11
CA ASP A 178 -24.92 -2.97 15.08
C ASP A 178 -24.36 -3.24 16.48
N LEU A 179 -23.40 -2.42 16.90
CA LEU A 179 -22.72 -2.63 18.20
C LEU A 179 -23.63 -2.34 19.41
N ASN A 180 -24.79 -1.75 19.23
CA ASN A 180 -25.78 -1.55 20.30
C ASN A 180 -26.57 -2.83 20.61
N SER A 181 -26.60 -3.79 19.67
CA SER A 181 -27.26 -5.08 19.83
C SER A 181 -26.28 -6.18 20.29
N ALA A 182 -26.79 -7.20 20.96
CA ALA A 182 -25.99 -8.37 21.34
C ALA A 182 -25.53 -9.16 20.10
N GLU A 183 -26.41 -9.29 19.13
CA GLU A 183 -26.17 -9.98 17.85
C GLU A 183 -25.10 -9.29 17.03
N GLY A 184 -25.11 -7.95 16.98
CA GLY A 184 -24.10 -7.17 16.28
C GLY A 184 -22.73 -7.28 16.93
N ARG A 185 -22.64 -7.28 18.27
CA ARG A 185 -21.38 -7.54 18.97
C ARG A 185 -20.86 -8.97 18.77
N ALA A 186 -21.75 -9.96 18.75
CA ALA A 186 -21.40 -11.34 18.44
C ALA A 186 -20.88 -11.48 17.00
N ARG A 187 -21.51 -10.78 16.03
CA ARG A 187 -21.06 -10.72 14.64
C ARG A 187 -19.65 -10.10 14.53
N LEU A 188 -19.40 -8.98 15.22
CA LEU A 188 -18.07 -8.36 15.24
C LEU A 188 -17.00 -9.37 15.72
N LEU A 189 -17.25 -10.09 16.81
CA LEU A 189 -16.33 -11.11 17.31
C LEU A 189 -16.10 -12.23 16.29
N ALA A 190 -17.18 -12.73 15.66
CA ALA A 190 -17.10 -13.76 14.63
C ALA A 190 -16.30 -13.32 13.40
N GLN A 191 -16.30 -12.02 13.06
CA GLN A 191 -15.52 -11.45 11.95
C GLN A 191 -14.07 -11.16 12.34
N ALA A 192 -13.82 -10.71 13.57
CA ALA A 192 -12.48 -10.33 14.03
C ALA A 192 -11.59 -11.53 14.42
N LEU A 193 -12.15 -12.53 15.12
CA LEU A 193 -11.40 -13.67 15.64
C LEU A 193 -10.61 -14.44 14.58
N PRO A 194 -11.16 -14.77 13.39
CA PRO A 194 -10.41 -15.49 12.35
C PRO A 194 -9.23 -14.70 11.79
N LEU A 195 -9.22 -13.37 11.93
CA LEU A 195 -8.14 -12.52 11.45
C LEU A 195 -6.93 -12.48 12.40
N ILE A 196 -7.14 -12.82 13.70
CA ILE A 196 -6.11 -12.71 14.74
C ILE A 196 -5.72 -14.06 15.36
N SER A 197 -6.34 -15.14 14.92
CA SER A 197 -6.02 -16.52 15.30
C SER A 197 -5.16 -17.19 14.22
#